data_17572bda3e05e3461a3a70a5eacaf806
#
_entry.id   17572bda3e05e3461a3a70a5eacaf806
#
_cell.length_a   1.000
_cell.length_b   1.000
_cell.length_c   1.000
_cell.angle_alpha   90.00
_cell.angle_beta   90.00
_cell.angle_gamma   90.00
#
_symmetry.space_group_name_H-M   'P 1'
#
loop_
_entity.id
_entity.type
_entity.pdbx_description
1 polymer ?
#
loop_
_entity_poly.entity_id
_entity_poly.type
_entity_poly.pdbx_seq_one_letter_code
_entity_poly.pdbx_strand_id
1 'polypeptide(L)'
;MTTPLRDRHCTRIDKGCAPLTDAAVHGLLEQIHGDWTYDTDSASIRREFRFRNFHETMAFVNALAWIAHSEDHHPDLDVGYNRCGVRYSTHAAGGLTDNDFICAAKIDTLLTGAD
;
A
#
# COMPACT_ATOMS: atom_id res chain seq x y z
N MET A 1 -16.30 -17.51 2.40
CA MET A 1 -15.25 -16.78 3.11
C MET A 1 -14.47 -15.91 2.14
N THR A 2 -14.11 -14.74 2.58
CA THR A 2 -13.39 -13.79 1.74
C THR A 2 -11.89 -14.05 1.85
N THR A 3 -11.19 -14.07 0.72
CA THR A 3 -9.74 -14.18 0.71
C THR A 3 -9.13 -12.94 1.36
N PRO A 4 -8.18 -13.09 2.31
CA PRO A 4 -7.51 -11.94 2.89
C PRO A 4 -6.83 -11.09 1.81
N LEU A 5 -6.76 -9.78 2.01
CA LEU A 5 -6.15 -8.87 1.04
C LEU A 5 -4.72 -9.30 0.69
N ARG A 6 -3.92 -9.69 1.68
CA ARG A 6 -2.52 -10.08 1.44
C ARG A 6 -2.36 -11.29 0.51
N ASP A 7 -3.41 -12.09 0.36
CA ASP A 7 -3.40 -13.28 -0.51
C ASP A 7 -4.05 -13.03 -1.86
N ARG A 8 -4.62 -11.85 -2.06
CA ARG A 8 -5.20 -11.45 -3.34
C ARG A 8 -4.12 -10.88 -4.25
N HIS A 9 -4.44 -10.77 -5.54
CA HIS A 9 -3.56 -10.15 -6.53
C HIS A 9 -4.25 -8.97 -7.16
N CYS A 10 -3.45 -7.95 -7.52
CA CYS A 10 -3.96 -6.79 -8.20
C CYS A 10 -4.45 -7.17 -9.59
N THR A 11 -5.47 -6.45 -10.06
CA THR A 11 -5.99 -6.61 -11.40
C THR A 11 -5.73 -5.35 -12.20
N ARG A 12 -5.69 -5.47 -13.51
CA ARG A 12 -5.51 -4.31 -14.37
C ARG A 12 -6.69 -3.35 -14.19
N ILE A 13 -6.37 -2.07 -14.01
CA ILE A 13 -7.37 -1.00 -13.90
C ILE A 13 -7.29 -0.17 -15.17
N ASP A 14 -8.36 -0.15 -15.93
CA ASP A 14 -8.43 0.63 -17.17
C ASP A 14 -8.79 2.07 -16.85
N LYS A 15 -8.32 2.97 -17.71
CA LYS A 15 -8.65 4.38 -17.62
C LYS A 15 -10.17 4.57 -17.71
N GLY A 16 -10.71 5.34 -16.78
CA GLY A 16 -12.15 5.56 -16.69
C GLY A 16 -12.84 4.66 -15.68
N CYS A 17 -12.12 3.71 -15.07
CA CYS A 17 -12.65 2.93 -13.96
C CYS A 17 -12.92 3.87 -12.80
N ALA A 18 -14.09 3.75 -12.15
CA ALA A 18 -14.43 4.60 -11.02
C ALA A 18 -13.63 4.19 -9.78
N PRO A 19 -13.14 5.18 -8.99
CA PRO A 19 -12.49 4.86 -7.72
C PRO A 19 -13.50 4.38 -6.68
N LEU A 20 -12.98 3.79 -5.60
CA LEU A 20 -13.79 3.38 -4.47
C LEU A 20 -14.46 4.59 -3.82
N THR A 21 -15.66 4.38 -3.29
CA THR A 21 -16.34 5.40 -2.47
C THR A 21 -15.65 5.51 -1.11
N ASP A 22 -15.89 6.62 -0.39
CA ASP A 22 -15.35 6.79 0.96
C ASP A 22 -15.76 5.65 1.89
N ALA A 23 -17.00 5.21 1.80
CA ALA A 23 -17.49 4.10 2.63
C ALA A 23 -16.71 2.82 2.35
N ALA A 24 -16.45 2.51 1.07
CA ALA A 24 -15.66 1.33 0.69
C ALA A 24 -14.21 1.45 1.17
N VAL A 25 -13.62 2.65 1.08
CA VAL A 25 -12.28 2.91 1.58
C VAL A 25 -12.20 2.64 3.08
N HIS A 26 -13.15 3.14 3.86
CA HIS A 26 -13.16 2.92 5.30
C HIS A 26 -13.28 1.44 5.67
N GLY A 27 -14.07 0.68 4.92
CA GLY A 27 -14.19 -0.77 5.13
C GLY A 27 -12.87 -1.50 4.87
N LEU A 28 -12.16 -1.12 3.82
CA LEU A 28 -10.88 -1.74 3.49
C LEU A 28 -9.75 -1.30 4.43
N LEU A 29 -9.79 -0.06 4.94
CA LEU A 29 -8.82 0.40 5.93
C LEU A 29 -8.81 -0.48 7.18
N GLU A 30 -9.96 -1.02 7.57
CA GLU A 30 -10.05 -1.90 8.73
C GLU A 30 -9.33 -3.24 8.52
N GLN A 31 -9.03 -3.58 7.26
CA GLN A 31 -8.39 -4.85 6.90
C GLN A 31 -6.87 -4.74 6.75
N ILE A 32 -6.31 -3.56 6.91
CA ILE A 32 -4.86 -3.33 6.85
C ILE A 32 -4.39 -2.75 8.18
N HIS A 33 -3.07 -2.61 8.35
CA HIS A 33 -2.50 -2.11 9.60
C HIS A 33 -3.06 -0.73 9.96
N GLY A 34 -3.27 -0.50 11.24
CA GLY A 34 -3.89 0.73 11.73
C GLY A 34 -3.09 2.00 11.49
N ASP A 35 -1.80 1.88 11.13
CA ASP A 35 -0.97 3.05 10.83
C ASP A 35 -1.19 3.62 9.44
N TRP A 36 -1.90 2.91 8.56
CA TRP A 36 -2.29 3.48 7.28
C TRP A 36 -3.36 4.56 7.49
N THR A 37 -3.17 5.70 6.86
CA THR A 37 -4.13 6.80 6.91
C THR A 37 -4.66 7.09 5.51
N TYR A 38 -5.91 7.55 5.47
CA TYR A 38 -6.57 7.94 4.22
C TYR A 38 -6.51 9.45 4.08
N ASP A 39 -5.88 9.92 3.00
CA ASP A 39 -5.85 11.33 2.64
C ASP A 39 -6.89 11.57 1.56
N THR A 40 -8.00 12.23 1.92
CA THR A 40 -9.11 12.48 0.99
C THR A 40 -8.71 13.50 -0.08
N ASP A 41 -7.83 14.45 0.25
CA ASP A 41 -7.43 15.48 -0.72
C ASP A 41 -6.62 14.90 -1.86
N SER A 42 -5.70 13.97 -1.58
CA SER A 42 -4.90 13.32 -2.61
C SER A 42 -5.47 11.99 -3.07
N ALA A 43 -6.59 11.55 -2.48
CA ALA A 43 -7.22 10.26 -2.77
C ALA A 43 -6.20 9.12 -2.70
N SER A 44 -5.51 9.05 -1.57
CA SER A 44 -4.43 8.08 -1.37
C SER A 44 -4.45 7.53 0.06
N ILE A 45 -3.76 6.40 0.25
CA ILE A 45 -3.46 5.89 1.59
C ILE A 45 -1.95 6.00 1.81
N ARG A 46 -1.58 6.26 3.05
CA ARG A 46 -0.19 6.50 3.41
C ARG A 46 0.16 5.86 4.74
N ARG A 47 1.39 5.32 4.83
CA ARG A 47 1.98 4.83 6.07
C ARG A 47 3.46 5.16 6.09
N GLU A 48 3.99 5.57 7.27
CA GLU A 48 5.42 5.76 7.44
C GLU A 48 6.00 4.62 8.26
N PHE A 49 7.08 4.03 7.76
CA PHE A 49 7.80 2.94 8.39
C PHE A 49 9.10 3.48 8.98
N ARG A 50 9.46 3.03 10.18
CA ARG A 50 10.66 3.47 10.89
C ARG A 50 11.62 2.31 11.10
N PHE A 51 12.92 2.60 10.99
CA PHE A 51 13.99 1.60 11.09
C PHE A 51 15.13 2.15 11.92
N ARG A 52 16.10 1.29 12.27
CA ARG A 52 17.25 1.68 13.09
C ARG A 52 18.33 2.38 12.29
N ASN A 53 18.50 2.01 11.01
CA ASN A 53 19.60 2.50 10.18
C ASN A 53 19.22 2.41 8.71
N PHE A 54 20.13 2.90 7.86
CA PHE A 54 19.88 2.93 6.42
C PHE A 54 19.84 1.54 5.79
N HIS A 55 20.62 0.58 6.30
CA HIS A 55 20.58 -0.81 5.82
C HIS A 55 19.20 -1.41 5.97
N GLU A 56 18.59 -1.25 7.15
CA GLU A 56 17.23 -1.78 7.38
C GLU A 56 16.21 -1.07 6.51
N THR A 57 16.34 0.24 6.36
CA THR A 57 15.45 1.02 5.50
C THR A 57 15.50 0.51 4.06
N MET A 58 16.71 0.33 3.52
CA MET A 58 16.86 -0.11 2.14
C MET A 58 16.48 -1.57 1.93
N ALA A 59 16.71 -2.42 2.93
CA ALA A 59 16.21 -3.80 2.86
C ALA A 59 14.69 -3.84 2.72
N PHE A 60 14.00 -2.99 3.49
CA PHE A 60 12.55 -2.86 3.38
C PHE A 60 12.14 -2.32 2.00
N VAL A 61 12.81 -1.28 1.52
CA VAL A 61 12.51 -0.68 0.21
C VAL A 61 12.67 -1.72 -0.90
N ASN A 62 13.73 -2.52 -0.86
CA ASN A 62 13.96 -3.57 -1.85
C ASN A 62 12.89 -4.65 -1.82
N ALA A 63 12.47 -5.07 -0.63
CA ALA A 63 11.39 -6.06 -0.49
C ALA A 63 10.06 -5.51 -0.98
N LEU A 64 9.77 -4.25 -0.67
CA LEU A 64 8.58 -3.55 -1.15
C LEU A 64 8.60 -3.45 -2.68
N ALA A 65 9.77 -3.13 -3.26
CA ALA A 65 9.92 -3.00 -4.70
C ALA A 65 9.55 -4.30 -5.42
N TRP A 66 9.90 -5.44 -4.84
CA TRP A 66 9.53 -6.75 -5.40
C TRP A 66 8.01 -6.93 -5.42
N ILE A 67 7.34 -6.56 -4.34
CA ILE A 67 5.87 -6.62 -4.26
C ILE A 67 5.25 -5.73 -5.33
N ALA A 68 5.71 -4.48 -5.43
CA ALA A 68 5.18 -3.52 -6.40
C ALA A 68 5.37 -4.02 -7.83
N HIS A 69 6.54 -4.61 -8.11
CA HIS A 69 6.83 -5.18 -9.42
C HIS A 69 5.94 -6.39 -9.71
N SER A 70 5.82 -7.31 -8.74
CA SER A 70 5.04 -8.54 -8.91
C SER A 70 3.56 -8.26 -9.14
N GLU A 71 3.03 -7.23 -8.48
CA GLU A 71 1.62 -6.85 -8.61
C GLU A 71 1.38 -5.81 -9.70
N ASP A 72 2.45 -5.30 -10.31
CA ASP A 72 2.39 -4.22 -11.30
C ASP A 72 1.59 -3.03 -10.80
N HIS A 73 1.85 -2.64 -9.55
CA HIS A 73 1.18 -1.51 -8.91
C HIS A 73 2.17 -0.81 -7.97
N HIS A 74 2.55 0.41 -8.31
CA HIS A 74 3.70 1.08 -7.72
C HIS A 74 3.29 2.20 -6.78
N PRO A 75 3.88 2.27 -5.56
CA PRO A 75 3.64 3.39 -4.66
C PRO A 75 4.57 4.55 -4.97
N ASP A 76 4.27 5.70 -4.36
CA ASP A 76 5.25 6.76 -4.21
C ASP A 76 6.00 6.53 -2.89
N LEU A 77 7.31 6.69 -2.92
CA LEU A 77 8.16 6.47 -1.76
C LEU A 77 8.89 7.74 -1.38
N ASP A 78 9.01 7.98 -0.07
CA ASP A 78 9.83 9.04 0.50
C ASP A 78 10.81 8.38 1.46
N VAL A 79 12.05 8.19 1.01
CA VAL A 79 13.05 7.39 1.71
C VAL A 79 14.06 8.30 2.39
N GLY A 80 14.24 8.12 3.70
CA GLY A 80 15.29 8.76 4.48
C GLY A 80 16.22 7.73 5.09
N TYR A 81 17.12 8.19 5.96
CA TYR A 81 18.11 7.31 6.59
C TYR A 81 17.46 6.15 7.34
N ASN A 82 16.43 6.45 8.11
CA ASN A 82 15.80 5.49 9.02
C ASN A 82 14.26 5.48 8.88
N ARG A 83 13.75 5.93 7.73
CA ARG A 83 12.30 5.98 7.50
C ARG A 83 11.98 5.77 6.03
N CYS A 84 10.80 5.26 5.78
CA CYS A 84 10.24 5.14 4.44
C CYS A 84 8.76 5.46 4.49
N GLY A 85 8.36 6.56 3.86
CA GLY A 85 6.95 6.89 3.65
C GLY A 85 6.46 6.18 2.39
N VAL A 86 5.33 5.50 2.50
CA VAL A 86 4.73 4.76 1.39
C VAL A 86 3.34 5.33 1.13
N ARG A 87 3.08 5.73 -0.11
CA ARG A 87 1.77 6.24 -0.50
C ARG A 87 1.27 5.49 -1.72
N TYR A 88 0.04 4.99 -1.63
CA TYR A 88 -0.61 4.29 -2.73
C TYR A 88 -1.86 5.03 -3.20
N SER A 89 -2.02 5.07 -4.50
CA SER A 89 -3.21 5.56 -5.19
C SER A 89 -3.26 4.89 -6.56
N THR A 90 -4.43 4.81 -7.16
CA THR A 90 -4.56 4.24 -8.51
C THR A 90 -4.81 5.36 -9.51
N HIS A 91 -3.75 5.76 -10.20
CA HIS A 91 -3.78 6.90 -11.11
C HIS A 91 -4.86 6.74 -12.19
N ALA A 92 -4.97 5.55 -12.78
CA ALA A 92 -5.93 5.29 -13.86
C ALA A 92 -7.39 5.48 -13.44
N ALA A 93 -7.69 5.27 -12.14
CA ALA A 93 -9.03 5.44 -11.60
C ALA A 93 -9.25 6.85 -11.01
N GLY A 94 -8.19 7.63 -10.87
CA GLY A 94 -8.26 8.95 -10.22
C GLY A 94 -8.52 8.86 -8.72
N GLY A 95 -8.16 7.76 -8.07
CA GLY A 95 -8.38 7.57 -6.65
C GLY A 95 -7.99 6.16 -6.22
N LEU A 96 -8.58 5.68 -5.15
CA LEU A 96 -8.24 4.37 -4.59
C LEU A 96 -9.04 3.25 -5.25
N THR A 97 -8.39 2.09 -5.37
CA THR A 97 -9.01 0.84 -5.80
C THR A 97 -8.57 -0.27 -4.85
N ASP A 98 -9.13 -1.46 -5.02
CA ASP A 98 -8.71 -2.64 -4.26
C ASP A 98 -7.21 -2.88 -4.36
N ASN A 99 -6.59 -2.55 -5.50
CA ASN A 99 -5.16 -2.76 -5.72
C ASN A 99 -4.31 -2.06 -4.66
N ASP A 100 -4.70 -0.84 -4.28
CA ASP A 100 -3.95 -0.08 -3.28
C ASP A 100 -3.94 -0.80 -1.93
N PHE A 101 -5.08 -1.36 -1.54
CA PHE A 101 -5.23 -2.08 -0.27
C PHE A 101 -4.58 -3.47 -0.32
N ILE A 102 -4.62 -4.14 -1.46
CA ILE A 102 -3.94 -5.41 -1.65
C ILE A 102 -2.43 -5.23 -1.44
N CYS A 103 -1.85 -4.22 -2.08
CA CYS A 103 -0.43 -3.94 -1.94
C CYS A 103 -0.07 -3.51 -0.52
N ALA A 104 -0.90 -2.66 0.11
CA ALA A 104 -0.69 -2.24 1.49
C ALA A 104 -0.64 -3.44 2.42
N ALA A 105 -1.59 -4.37 2.28
CA ALA A 105 -1.64 -5.57 3.10
C ALA A 105 -0.41 -6.45 2.91
N LYS A 106 0.07 -6.60 1.68
CA LYS A 106 1.28 -7.38 1.39
C LYS A 106 2.51 -6.74 2.00
N ILE A 107 2.63 -5.41 1.91
CA ILE A 107 3.75 -4.67 2.50
C ILE A 107 3.74 -4.81 4.01
N ASP A 108 2.57 -4.78 4.63
CA ASP A 108 2.46 -4.96 6.09
C ASP A 108 3.04 -6.30 6.54
N THR A 109 2.97 -7.34 5.71
CA THR A 109 3.53 -8.65 6.08
C THR A 109 5.04 -8.65 6.18
N LEU A 110 5.73 -7.69 5.57
CA LEU A 110 7.19 -7.64 5.60
C LEU A 110 7.74 -7.45 7.01
N LEU A 111 6.97 -6.87 7.92
CA LEU A 111 7.41 -6.59 9.27
C LEU A 111 6.77 -7.50 10.32
N THR A 112 5.67 -8.16 10.01
CA THR A 112 4.93 -8.97 10.98
C THR A 112 5.62 -10.27 11.30
N GLY A 113 6.41 -10.82 10.38
CA GLY A 113 7.12 -12.07 10.59
C GLY A 113 8.29 -11.94 11.55
N ALA A 114 8.65 -10.73 11.95
CA ALA A 114 9.75 -10.48 12.88
C ALA A 114 9.36 -10.68 14.34
N ASP A 115 8.09 -10.83 14.62
CA ASP A 115 7.57 -10.97 15.99
C ASP A 115 7.81 -12.34 16.58
#